data_0f3a6783863d176b61540c0bc47969b8
#
_entry.id   0f3a6783863d176b61540c0bc47969b8
#
_cell.length_a   1.000
_cell.length_b   1.000
_cell.length_c   1.000
_cell.angle_alpha   90.00
_cell.angle_beta   90.00
_cell.angle_gamma   90.00
#
_symmetry.space_group_name_H-M   'P 1'
#
loop_
_entity.id
_entity.type
_entity.pdbx_description
1 polymer ?
#
loop_
_entity_poly.entity_id
_entity_poly.type
_entity_poly.pdbx_seq_one_letter_code
_entity_poly.pdbx_strand_id
1 'polypeptide(L)'
;MLCITVAQDGSGDFASISEAVLAVPYDCPAQIRIGAGIYREKLVCEKKDIALQGAGADCTRLVWGDGGKLPHPDGRPTHTFRSYTAFFSGERLRVEDLTIENDAGPGAKAGQAVAAYVDSAHAVFEKVRLLGNQDTLFCAPLPEKEREKDGFLGPRGLAPRRASAQYYHDCEIAGDIDFIFGGADALFEQCTLRTVNNGLPHSWVTAPSGSAEGLGFVFWDCDFVSDSCPQGTVYLGRPWRPTGKTAVLASRLGAHIAPEGFAGWNDRTDSDLARFAEAGNTGAGACPRGPWVQALDETQAGALLCAARRRCCSE
;
A
#
# COMPACT_ATOMS: atom_id res chain seq x y z
N MET A 1 -21.67 0.19 -18.94
CA MET A 1 -20.24 0.22 -18.56
C MET A 1 -19.42 0.25 -19.83
N LEU A 2 -18.53 1.21 -20.00
CA LEU A 2 -17.62 1.33 -21.14
C LEU A 2 -16.54 0.25 -21.01
N CYS A 3 -16.22 -0.48 -22.10
CA CYS A 3 -15.13 -1.44 -22.13
C CYS A 3 -14.07 -0.98 -23.14
N ILE A 4 -12.83 -0.89 -22.73
CA ILE A 4 -11.67 -0.47 -23.52
C ILE A 4 -10.60 -1.54 -23.42
N THR A 5 -9.88 -1.77 -24.51
CA THR A 5 -8.75 -2.71 -24.58
C THR A 5 -7.44 -1.95 -24.81
N VAL A 6 -6.39 -2.39 -24.12
CA VAL A 6 -5.03 -1.85 -24.27
C VAL A 6 -4.10 -2.98 -24.67
N ALA A 7 -3.39 -2.80 -25.79
CA ALA A 7 -2.37 -3.76 -26.24
C ALA A 7 -1.25 -3.03 -27.01
N GLN A 8 0.01 -3.26 -26.61
CA GLN A 8 1.19 -2.59 -27.20
C GLN A 8 1.44 -2.96 -28.65
N ASP A 9 0.93 -4.10 -29.10
CA ASP A 9 1.04 -4.56 -30.48
C ASP A 9 0.04 -3.92 -31.47
N GLY A 10 -0.82 -3.01 -30.94
CA GLY A 10 -1.84 -2.32 -31.73
C GLY A 10 -3.14 -3.10 -31.94
N SER A 11 -3.32 -4.27 -31.33
CA SER A 11 -4.55 -5.06 -31.40
C SER A 11 -5.67 -4.54 -30.49
N GLY A 12 -5.35 -3.65 -29.54
CA GLY A 12 -6.31 -2.99 -28.65
C GLY A 12 -6.82 -1.65 -29.20
N ASP A 13 -7.77 -1.05 -28.49
CA ASP A 13 -8.27 0.30 -28.79
C ASP A 13 -7.18 1.36 -28.55
N PHE A 14 -6.26 1.10 -27.61
CA PHE A 14 -5.12 1.95 -27.26
C PHE A 14 -3.86 1.11 -27.08
N ALA A 15 -2.69 1.72 -27.29
CA ALA A 15 -1.39 1.11 -27.00
C ALA A 15 -0.87 1.48 -25.59
N SER A 16 -1.45 2.48 -24.94
CA SER A 16 -1.07 3.06 -23.64
C SER A 16 -2.23 2.98 -22.65
N ILE A 17 -1.92 2.61 -21.41
CA ILE A 17 -2.89 2.60 -20.31
C ILE A 17 -3.36 4.03 -20.00
N SER A 18 -2.42 5.00 -20.01
CA SER A 18 -2.71 6.40 -19.73
C SER A 18 -3.65 7.00 -20.76
N GLU A 19 -3.47 6.70 -22.05
CA GLU A 19 -4.37 7.15 -23.11
C GLU A 19 -5.76 6.52 -22.98
N ALA A 20 -5.85 5.24 -22.67
CA ALA A 20 -7.11 4.55 -22.43
C ALA A 20 -7.87 5.16 -21.23
N VAL A 21 -7.19 5.40 -20.12
CA VAL A 21 -7.78 6.08 -18.94
C VAL A 21 -8.24 7.49 -19.31
N LEU A 22 -7.44 8.25 -20.05
CA LEU A 22 -7.81 9.61 -20.47
C LEU A 22 -9.06 9.63 -21.33
N ALA A 23 -9.23 8.65 -22.20
CA ALA A 23 -10.39 8.53 -23.09
C ALA A 23 -11.72 8.22 -22.36
N VAL A 24 -11.68 7.66 -21.15
CA VAL A 24 -12.89 7.41 -20.34
C VAL A 24 -13.47 8.75 -19.88
N PRO A 25 -14.76 9.06 -20.11
CA PRO A 25 -15.43 10.20 -19.49
C PRO A 25 -15.40 10.08 -17.96
N TYR A 26 -15.29 11.21 -17.24
CA TYR A 26 -15.04 11.24 -15.79
C TYR A 26 -16.07 10.42 -14.97
N ASP A 27 -17.34 10.53 -15.30
CA ASP A 27 -18.47 9.93 -14.57
C ASP A 27 -19.01 8.64 -15.22
N CYS A 28 -18.36 8.15 -16.27
CA CYS A 28 -18.75 6.94 -16.97
C CYS A 28 -18.09 5.71 -16.31
N PRO A 29 -18.86 4.75 -15.79
CA PRO A 29 -18.28 3.48 -15.33
C PRO A 29 -17.55 2.75 -16.46
N ALA A 30 -16.29 2.39 -16.25
CA ALA A 30 -15.46 1.77 -17.27
C ALA A 30 -14.65 0.58 -16.76
N GLN A 31 -14.41 -0.36 -17.68
CA GLN A 31 -13.43 -1.43 -17.53
C GLN A 31 -12.36 -1.29 -18.62
N ILE A 32 -11.11 -1.26 -18.22
CA ILE A 32 -9.96 -1.28 -19.13
C ILE A 32 -9.26 -2.63 -18.99
N ARG A 33 -9.26 -3.41 -20.07
CA ARG A 33 -8.55 -4.68 -20.17
C ARG A 33 -7.18 -4.45 -20.80
N ILE A 34 -6.15 -4.82 -20.06
CA ILE A 34 -4.75 -4.52 -20.41
C ILE A 34 -4.06 -5.81 -20.80
N GLY A 35 -3.64 -5.92 -22.05
CA GLY A 35 -2.89 -7.05 -22.56
C GLY A 35 -1.52 -7.23 -21.90
N ALA A 36 -0.91 -8.39 -22.13
CA ALA A 36 0.45 -8.66 -21.67
C ALA A 36 1.43 -7.63 -22.24
N GLY A 37 2.37 -7.16 -21.41
CA GLY A 37 3.37 -6.17 -21.78
C GLY A 37 3.95 -5.43 -20.59
N ILE A 38 5.04 -4.69 -20.83
CA ILE A 38 5.64 -3.78 -19.86
C ILE A 38 5.30 -2.34 -20.27
N TYR A 39 4.36 -1.75 -19.58
CA TYR A 39 3.88 -0.39 -19.81
C TYR A 39 4.70 0.57 -18.96
N ARG A 40 5.67 1.25 -19.59
CA ARG A 40 6.51 2.23 -18.89
C ARG A 40 5.85 3.60 -18.89
N GLU A 41 4.91 3.77 -17.97
CA GLU A 41 4.04 4.94 -17.89
C GLU A 41 3.86 5.39 -16.44
N LYS A 42 3.71 6.72 -16.24
CA LYS A 42 3.24 7.29 -14.98
C LYS A 42 1.75 7.54 -15.08
N LEU A 43 0.97 6.71 -14.41
CA LEU A 43 -0.48 6.73 -14.53
C LEU A 43 -1.13 7.71 -13.54
N VAL A 44 -2.02 8.55 -14.07
CA VAL A 44 -2.95 9.37 -13.29
C VAL A 44 -4.37 8.92 -13.64
N CYS A 45 -5.07 8.37 -12.66
CA CYS A 45 -6.43 7.87 -12.84
C CYS A 45 -7.37 8.53 -11.81
N GLU A 46 -8.11 9.54 -12.26
CA GLU A 46 -9.06 10.31 -11.46
C GLU A 46 -10.51 10.09 -11.93
N LYS A 47 -10.84 8.85 -12.32
CA LYS A 47 -12.16 8.48 -12.80
C LYS A 47 -13.06 8.05 -11.64
N LYS A 48 -14.34 8.40 -11.73
CA LYS A 48 -15.31 8.16 -10.64
C LYS A 48 -15.47 6.66 -10.35
N ASP A 49 -15.53 5.82 -11.37
CA ASP A 49 -15.78 4.38 -11.27
C ASP A 49 -15.01 3.63 -12.37
N ILE A 50 -13.94 2.94 -12.01
CA ILE A 50 -13.05 2.32 -12.99
C ILE A 50 -12.49 0.98 -12.50
N ALA A 51 -12.44 0.02 -13.43
CA ALA A 51 -11.75 -1.23 -13.27
C ALA A 51 -10.58 -1.34 -14.26
N LEU A 52 -9.39 -1.70 -13.75
CA LEU A 52 -8.21 -2.03 -14.55
C LEU A 52 -7.95 -3.53 -14.39
N GLN A 53 -7.95 -4.28 -15.48
CA GLN A 53 -7.73 -5.72 -15.48
C GLN A 53 -6.57 -6.08 -16.41
N GLY A 54 -5.49 -6.61 -15.85
CA GLY A 54 -4.37 -7.15 -16.60
C GLY A 54 -4.65 -8.56 -17.14
N ALA A 55 -3.70 -9.09 -17.93
CA ALA A 55 -3.71 -10.45 -18.41
C ALA A 55 -3.06 -11.45 -17.42
N GLY A 56 -2.67 -10.98 -16.25
CA GLY A 56 -1.98 -11.70 -15.19
C GLY A 56 -0.83 -10.88 -14.62
N ALA A 57 -0.60 -10.98 -13.31
CA ALA A 57 0.45 -10.20 -12.63
C ALA A 57 1.87 -10.51 -13.14
N ASP A 58 2.10 -11.71 -13.67
CA ASP A 58 3.39 -12.08 -14.26
C ASP A 58 3.65 -11.47 -15.64
N CYS A 59 2.61 -11.09 -16.36
CA CYS A 59 2.74 -10.69 -17.77
C CYS A 59 2.25 -9.27 -18.08
N THR A 60 1.44 -8.65 -17.24
CA THR A 60 1.04 -7.24 -17.38
C THR A 60 1.69 -6.40 -16.29
N ARG A 61 2.62 -5.49 -16.67
CA ARG A 61 3.36 -4.67 -15.71
C ARG A 61 3.29 -3.19 -16.06
N LEU A 62 2.82 -2.38 -15.13
CA LEU A 62 2.92 -0.91 -15.16
C LEU A 62 4.13 -0.48 -14.33
N VAL A 63 5.10 0.18 -14.93
CA VAL A 63 6.41 0.47 -14.31
C VAL A 63 6.77 1.94 -14.50
N TRP A 64 7.21 2.59 -13.43
CA TRP A 64 7.81 3.93 -13.46
C TRP A 64 8.86 4.06 -12.37
N GLY A 65 9.80 5.01 -12.50
CA GLY A 65 10.97 5.11 -11.65
C GLY A 65 11.22 6.49 -11.07
N ASP A 66 10.22 7.16 -10.52
CA ASP A 66 10.40 8.40 -9.77
C ASP A 66 10.69 8.08 -8.29
N GLY A 67 11.64 8.80 -7.70
CA GLY A 67 11.97 8.70 -6.28
C GLY A 67 11.98 10.06 -5.60
N GLY A 68 11.63 10.12 -4.32
CA GLY A 68 11.46 11.36 -3.57
C GLY A 68 12.68 12.28 -3.55
N LYS A 69 13.89 11.71 -3.58
CA LYS A 69 15.17 12.44 -3.65
C LYS A 69 15.58 12.82 -5.07
N LEU A 70 14.97 12.20 -6.09
CA LEU A 70 15.34 12.46 -7.48
C LEU A 70 14.83 13.84 -7.94
N PRO A 71 15.51 14.49 -8.90
CA PRO A 71 15.11 15.80 -9.39
C PRO A 71 13.75 15.74 -10.12
N HIS A 72 12.91 16.74 -9.88
CA HIS A 72 11.67 16.96 -10.60
C HIS A 72 11.82 18.12 -11.59
N PRO A 73 11.07 18.17 -12.71
CA PRO A 73 11.16 19.24 -13.72
C PRO A 73 10.98 20.67 -13.19
N ASP A 74 10.33 20.87 -12.03
CA ASP A 74 10.18 22.18 -11.38
C ASP A 74 11.43 22.66 -10.62
N GLY A 75 12.54 21.91 -10.69
CA GLY A 75 13.81 22.23 -10.05
C GLY A 75 13.91 21.85 -8.57
N ARG A 76 12.85 21.25 -7.99
CA ARG A 76 12.83 20.73 -6.62
C ARG A 76 13.03 19.22 -6.61
N PRO A 77 13.30 18.57 -5.46
CA PRO A 77 13.15 17.12 -5.33
C PRO A 77 11.72 16.67 -5.65
N THR A 78 11.57 15.43 -6.13
CA THR A 78 10.25 14.87 -6.44
C THR A 78 9.35 14.80 -5.21
N HIS A 79 9.90 14.55 -4.02
CA HIS A 79 9.17 14.26 -2.79
C HIS A 79 8.29 13.00 -2.88
N THR A 80 7.88 12.46 -1.74
CA THR A 80 7.16 11.18 -1.63
C THR A 80 5.92 11.13 -2.53
N PHE A 81 5.04 12.11 -2.41
CA PHE A 81 3.70 12.05 -3.02
C PHE A 81 3.66 12.47 -4.48
N ARG A 82 4.80 12.76 -5.09
CA ARG A 82 4.97 12.91 -6.54
C ARG A 82 5.74 11.76 -7.18
N SER A 83 6.23 10.79 -6.37
CA SER A 83 7.05 9.68 -6.87
C SER A 83 6.24 8.49 -7.40
N TYR A 84 4.93 8.52 -7.33
CA TYR A 84 4.09 7.38 -7.68
C TYR A 84 4.26 6.90 -9.11
N THR A 85 4.14 5.59 -9.30
CA THR A 85 3.93 4.97 -10.60
C THR A 85 2.47 5.12 -11.03
N ALA A 86 1.53 4.77 -10.13
CA ALA A 86 0.10 4.95 -10.36
C ALA A 86 -0.55 5.76 -9.22
N PHE A 87 -1.26 6.82 -9.60
CA PHE A 87 -2.12 7.59 -8.71
C PHE A 87 -3.58 7.33 -9.07
N PHE A 88 -4.35 6.93 -8.06
CA PHE A 88 -5.77 6.64 -8.18
C PHE A 88 -6.58 7.55 -7.26
N SER A 89 -7.58 8.23 -7.81
CA SER A 89 -8.53 9.04 -7.07
C SER A 89 -9.91 8.90 -7.72
N GLY A 90 -10.93 8.67 -6.93
CA GLY A 90 -12.28 8.46 -7.45
C GLY A 90 -13.20 7.92 -6.36
N GLU A 91 -14.35 7.40 -6.71
CA GLU A 91 -15.26 6.78 -5.76
C GLU A 91 -15.01 5.27 -5.66
N ARG A 92 -14.97 4.59 -6.81
CA ARG A 92 -14.75 3.16 -6.89
C ARG A 92 -13.58 2.84 -7.81
N LEU A 93 -12.65 2.05 -7.30
CA LEU A 93 -11.51 1.52 -8.02
C LEU A 93 -11.45 0.01 -7.88
N ARG A 94 -11.25 -0.70 -8.99
CA ARG A 94 -10.89 -2.11 -8.99
C ARG A 94 -9.64 -2.33 -9.84
N VAL A 95 -8.65 -3.04 -9.30
CA VAL A 95 -7.40 -3.40 -10.00
C VAL A 95 -7.18 -4.88 -9.84
N GLU A 96 -6.99 -5.58 -10.96
CA GLU A 96 -6.88 -7.04 -10.98
C GLU A 96 -5.77 -7.52 -11.92
N ASP A 97 -5.13 -8.63 -11.55
CA ASP A 97 -4.27 -9.43 -12.42
C ASP A 97 -3.14 -8.64 -13.11
N LEU A 98 -2.48 -7.73 -12.40
CA LEU A 98 -1.34 -6.96 -12.94
C LEU A 98 -0.30 -6.62 -11.87
N THR A 99 0.87 -6.20 -12.32
CA THR A 99 1.93 -5.64 -11.47
C THR A 99 2.00 -4.13 -11.63
N ILE A 100 2.07 -3.40 -10.51
CA ILE A 100 2.46 -1.98 -10.46
C ILE A 100 3.78 -1.90 -9.72
N GLU A 101 4.79 -1.34 -10.37
CA GLU A 101 6.16 -1.31 -9.85
C GLU A 101 6.74 0.10 -9.89
N ASN A 102 7.38 0.51 -8.80
CA ASN A 102 8.29 1.65 -8.83
C ASN A 102 9.73 1.14 -8.83
N ASP A 103 10.42 1.31 -9.96
CA ASP A 103 11.78 0.82 -10.18
C ASP A 103 12.88 1.88 -9.94
N ALA A 104 12.59 2.94 -9.18
CA ALA A 104 13.58 3.97 -8.82
C ALA A 104 14.77 3.41 -8.00
N GLY A 105 14.57 2.26 -7.36
CA GLY A 105 15.58 1.53 -6.62
C GLY A 105 15.63 1.88 -5.13
N PRO A 106 16.70 1.48 -4.41
CA PRO A 106 16.80 1.57 -2.96
C PRO A 106 16.63 2.98 -2.41
N GLY A 107 15.94 3.11 -1.25
CA GLY A 107 15.65 4.37 -0.59
C GLY A 107 16.89 5.20 -0.22
N ALA A 108 18.06 4.57 -0.04
CA ALA A 108 19.32 5.29 0.14
C ALA A 108 19.61 6.27 -1.01
N LYS A 109 19.32 5.88 -2.25
CA LYS A 109 19.52 6.65 -3.48
C LYS A 109 18.25 7.40 -3.90
N ALA A 110 17.14 6.70 -4.00
CA ALA A 110 15.90 7.23 -4.55
C ALA A 110 15.03 7.97 -3.51
N GLY A 111 15.20 7.68 -2.21
CA GLY A 111 14.26 8.07 -1.17
C GLY A 111 12.98 7.24 -1.25
N GLN A 112 11.87 7.81 -0.83
CA GLN A 112 10.53 7.25 -0.96
C GLN A 112 10.17 7.11 -2.44
N ALA A 113 9.57 5.97 -2.82
CA ALA A 113 9.28 5.64 -4.21
C ALA A 113 7.97 4.82 -4.29
N VAL A 114 6.87 5.54 -4.43
CA VAL A 114 5.52 4.97 -4.35
C VAL A 114 5.18 4.20 -5.63
N ALA A 115 4.83 2.92 -5.53
CA ALA A 115 4.27 2.18 -6.66
C ALA A 115 2.79 2.56 -6.86
N ALA A 116 1.98 2.46 -5.81
CA ALA A 116 0.56 2.81 -5.87
C ALA A 116 0.18 3.85 -4.80
N TYR A 117 -0.38 4.97 -5.24
CA TYR A 117 -1.00 6.00 -4.42
C TYR A 117 -2.51 5.86 -4.56
N VAL A 118 -3.18 5.32 -3.54
CA VAL A 118 -4.61 4.98 -3.58
C VAL A 118 -5.41 5.94 -2.71
N ASP A 119 -6.15 6.88 -3.34
CA ASP A 119 -7.01 7.88 -2.69
C ASP A 119 -8.49 7.74 -3.14
N SER A 120 -8.89 6.56 -3.58
CA SER A 120 -10.28 6.27 -3.90
C SER A 120 -11.10 6.05 -2.62
N ALA A 121 -12.39 6.39 -2.63
CA ALA A 121 -13.26 6.18 -1.48
C ALA A 121 -13.42 4.69 -1.16
N HIS A 122 -13.54 3.87 -2.21
CA HIS A 122 -13.49 2.40 -2.14
C HIS A 122 -12.52 1.88 -3.19
N ALA A 123 -11.60 1.01 -2.77
CA ALA A 123 -10.63 0.39 -3.67
C ALA A 123 -10.52 -1.11 -3.39
N VAL A 124 -10.50 -1.90 -4.46
CA VAL A 124 -10.30 -3.35 -4.41
C VAL A 124 -9.11 -3.70 -5.30
N PHE A 125 -8.15 -4.41 -4.74
CA PHE A 125 -7.01 -4.99 -5.44
C PHE A 125 -7.07 -6.50 -5.29
N GLU A 126 -7.06 -7.22 -6.41
CA GLU A 126 -7.13 -8.68 -6.41
C GLU A 126 -6.06 -9.26 -7.32
N LYS A 127 -5.22 -10.16 -6.79
CA LYS A 127 -4.11 -10.79 -7.49
C LYS A 127 -3.15 -9.77 -8.15
N VAL A 128 -2.87 -8.69 -7.42
CA VAL A 128 -1.99 -7.61 -7.87
C VAL A 128 -0.66 -7.70 -7.16
N ARG A 129 0.44 -7.44 -7.88
CA ARG A 129 1.74 -7.21 -7.26
C ARG A 129 2.02 -5.72 -7.19
N LEU A 130 2.35 -5.23 -5.99
CA LEU A 130 2.82 -3.87 -5.74
C LEU A 130 4.29 -3.95 -5.33
N LEU A 131 5.19 -3.56 -6.23
CA LEU A 131 6.62 -3.77 -6.06
C LEU A 131 7.36 -2.43 -5.93
N GLY A 132 8.24 -2.34 -4.95
CA GLY A 132 9.06 -1.16 -4.71
C GLY A 132 10.10 -1.38 -3.62
N ASN A 133 10.54 -0.30 -3.03
CA ASN A 133 11.46 -0.28 -1.89
C ASN A 133 10.81 0.50 -0.74
N GLN A 134 11.27 1.74 -0.47
CA GLN A 134 10.71 2.57 0.59
C GLN A 134 9.37 3.18 0.13
N ASP A 135 8.31 3.07 0.97
CA ASP A 135 6.99 3.68 0.74
C ASP A 135 6.23 3.13 -0.49
N THR A 136 6.24 1.81 -0.71
CA THR A 136 5.67 1.19 -1.93
C THR A 136 4.18 1.46 -2.13
N LEU A 137 3.35 1.28 -1.09
CA LEU A 137 1.89 1.45 -1.15
C LEU A 137 1.44 2.55 -0.19
N PHE A 138 0.91 3.63 -0.74
CA PHE A 138 0.25 4.67 0.03
C PHE A 138 -1.27 4.48 0.04
N CYS A 139 -1.81 4.11 1.21
CA CYS A 139 -3.24 3.97 1.49
C CYS A 139 -3.78 5.31 2.03
N ALA A 140 -4.18 6.25 1.15
CA ALA A 140 -4.68 7.55 1.57
C ALA A 140 -5.91 7.44 2.49
N PRO A 141 -6.25 8.46 3.31
CA PRO A 141 -5.82 9.86 3.11
C PRO A 141 -4.47 10.21 3.71
N LEU A 142 -3.95 11.35 3.27
CA LEU A 142 -2.86 12.04 3.96
C LEU A 142 -3.30 12.46 5.37
N PRO A 143 -2.40 12.52 6.36
CA PRO A 143 -2.68 13.15 7.64
C PRO A 143 -3.12 14.61 7.49
N GLU A 144 -3.78 15.16 8.52
CA GLU A 144 -4.25 16.56 8.51
C GLU A 144 -3.12 17.58 8.35
N LYS A 145 -1.98 17.33 8.99
CA LYS A 145 -0.82 18.24 8.98
C LYS A 145 0.43 17.54 8.52
N GLU A 146 1.18 18.20 7.67
CA GLU A 146 2.55 17.79 7.33
C GLU A 146 3.48 17.97 8.54
N ARG A 147 4.55 17.18 8.59
CA ARG A 147 5.61 17.29 9.61
C ARG A 147 6.71 18.24 9.19
N GLU A 148 6.96 18.29 7.89
CA GLU A 148 8.01 19.07 7.26
C GLU A 148 7.37 19.92 6.16
N LYS A 149 7.94 21.08 5.90
CA LYS A 149 7.50 21.94 4.81
C LYS A 149 7.56 21.19 3.48
N ASP A 150 6.50 21.31 2.69
CA ASP A 150 6.33 20.63 1.40
C ASP A 150 6.29 19.08 1.51
N GLY A 151 6.12 18.54 2.73
CA GLY A 151 6.07 17.10 2.99
C GLY A 151 4.91 16.40 2.28
N PHE A 152 3.82 17.11 1.96
CA PHE A 152 2.66 16.59 1.22
C PHE A 152 2.57 17.10 -0.23
N LEU A 153 3.69 17.59 -0.77
CA LEU A 153 3.70 18.05 -2.15
C LEU A 153 3.35 16.90 -3.11
N GLY A 154 2.18 17.00 -3.73
CA GLY A 154 1.63 15.98 -4.60
C GLY A 154 0.16 16.25 -4.96
N PRO A 155 -0.50 15.33 -5.69
CA PRO A 155 -1.83 15.57 -6.26
C PRO A 155 -2.92 15.86 -5.22
N ARG A 156 -2.78 15.33 -4.00
CA ARG A 156 -3.78 15.49 -2.92
C ARG A 156 -3.32 16.37 -1.75
N GLY A 157 -2.17 17.04 -1.88
CA GLY A 157 -1.59 17.84 -0.81
C GLY A 157 -2.54 18.89 -0.23
N LEU A 158 -3.29 19.58 -1.10
CA LEU A 158 -4.26 20.63 -0.75
C LEU A 158 -5.73 20.16 -0.75
N ALA A 159 -5.99 18.91 -1.11
CA ALA A 159 -7.35 18.40 -1.17
C ALA A 159 -7.92 18.08 0.23
N PRO A 160 -9.24 18.17 0.41
CA PRO A 160 -9.90 17.68 1.62
C PRO A 160 -9.55 16.21 1.89
N ARG A 161 -9.32 15.88 3.17
CA ARG A 161 -9.14 14.49 3.59
C ARG A 161 -10.49 13.79 3.58
N ARG A 162 -10.57 12.62 2.94
CA ARG A 162 -11.78 11.80 2.97
C ARG A 162 -11.45 10.39 3.43
N ALA A 163 -12.38 9.77 4.11
CA ALA A 163 -12.25 8.37 4.49
C ALA A 163 -12.12 7.49 3.23
N SER A 164 -11.21 6.53 3.30
CA SER A 164 -10.97 5.53 2.25
C SER A 164 -11.08 4.14 2.86
N ALA A 165 -11.78 3.25 2.17
CA ALA A 165 -11.89 1.85 2.51
C ALA A 165 -11.24 1.03 1.41
N GLN A 166 -10.23 0.22 1.76
CA GLN A 166 -9.40 -0.48 0.77
C GLN A 166 -9.34 -1.97 1.09
N TYR A 167 -9.48 -2.80 0.08
CA TYR A 167 -9.41 -4.25 0.19
C TYR A 167 -8.34 -4.79 -0.76
N TYR A 168 -7.43 -5.57 -0.21
CA TYR A 168 -6.36 -6.26 -0.92
C TYR A 168 -6.49 -7.75 -0.69
N HIS A 169 -6.72 -8.52 -1.76
CA HIS A 169 -6.91 -9.96 -1.68
C HIS A 169 -5.95 -10.69 -2.63
N ASP A 170 -5.27 -11.71 -2.12
CA ASP A 170 -4.31 -12.52 -2.88
C ASP A 170 -3.25 -11.66 -3.60
N CYS A 171 -2.80 -10.58 -2.93
CA CYS A 171 -1.82 -9.63 -3.45
C CYS A 171 -0.41 -9.92 -2.91
N GLU A 172 0.61 -9.60 -3.70
CA GLU A 172 1.99 -9.50 -3.23
C GLU A 172 2.39 -8.03 -3.09
N ILE A 173 2.84 -7.61 -1.91
CA ILE A 173 3.31 -6.25 -1.65
C ILE A 173 4.75 -6.35 -1.16
N ALA A 174 5.69 -5.75 -1.90
CA ALA A 174 7.11 -5.84 -1.61
C ALA A 174 7.73 -4.45 -1.37
N GLY A 175 8.60 -4.38 -0.36
CA GLY A 175 9.35 -3.16 -0.04
C GLY A 175 10.27 -3.35 1.16
N ASP A 176 10.85 -2.26 1.65
CA ASP A 176 11.82 -2.31 2.75
C ASP A 176 11.43 -1.42 3.95
N ILE A 177 11.15 -0.16 3.77
CA ILE A 177 10.83 0.78 4.84
C ILE A 177 9.42 1.33 4.64
N ASP A 178 8.55 1.18 5.66
CA ASP A 178 7.20 1.75 5.68
C ASP A 178 6.42 1.45 4.38
N PHE A 179 6.65 0.25 3.82
CA PHE A 179 6.22 -0.04 2.46
C PHE A 179 4.71 -0.18 2.28
N ILE A 180 3.95 -0.18 3.40
CA ILE A 180 2.50 0.03 3.43
C ILE A 180 2.23 1.16 4.42
N PHE A 181 1.81 2.34 3.95
CA PHE A 181 1.63 3.49 4.81
C PHE A 181 0.39 4.31 4.46
N GLY A 182 -0.09 5.13 5.40
CA GLY A 182 -1.24 6.01 5.16
C GLY A 182 -2.36 5.89 6.17
N GLY A 183 -3.51 6.48 5.84
CA GLY A 183 -4.61 6.73 6.76
C GLY A 183 -5.91 5.97 6.49
N ALA A 184 -5.95 5.06 5.51
CA ALA A 184 -7.14 4.29 5.18
C ALA A 184 -7.54 3.27 6.25
N ASP A 185 -8.81 2.88 6.23
CA ASP A 185 -9.24 1.58 6.72
C ASP A 185 -8.91 0.56 5.62
N ALA A 186 -7.96 -0.34 5.84
CA ALA A 186 -7.53 -1.29 4.83
C ALA A 186 -7.49 -2.72 5.37
N LEU A 187 -8.12 -3.64 4.64
CA LEU A 187 -8.06 -5.07 4.89
C LEU A 187 -7.14 -5.73 3.86
N PHE A 188 -6.13 -6.42 4.37
CA PHE A 188 -5.25 -7.28 3.58
C PHE A 188 -5.58 -8.73 3.93
N GLU A 189 -6.07 -9.48 2.97
CA GLU A 189 -6.53 -10.86 3.16
C GLU A 189 -5.78 -11.78 2.21
N GLN A 190 -5.15 -12.82 2.76
CA GLN A 190 -4.36 -13.81 2.02
C GLN A 190 -3.25 -13.19 1.16
N CYS A 191 -2.66 -12.09 1.65
CA CYS A 191 -1.60 -11.38 0.96
C CYS A 191 -0.21 -11.88 1.38
N THR A 192 0.74 -11.77 0.45
CA THR A 192 2.18 -11.96 0.72
C THR A 192 2.85 -10.60 0.93
N LEU A 193 3.36 -10.34 2.13
CA LEU A 193 4.11 -9.14 2.48
C LEU A 193 5.60 -9.48 2.44
N ARG A 194 6.28 -9.07 1.38
CA ARG A 194 7.69 -9.40 1.15
C ARG A 194 8.61 -8.26 1.55
N THR A 195 9.39 -8.44 2.61
CA THR A 195 10.42 -7.46 2.99
C THR A 195 11.71 -7.70 2.22
N VAL A 196 12.16 -6.66 1.52
CA VAL A 196 13.42 -6.62 0.77
C VAL A 196 14.53 -6.11 1.69
N ASN A 197 15.70 -6.74 1.65
CA ASN A 197 16.85 -6.29 2.43
C ASN A 197 17.46 -5.03 1.82
N ASN A 198 17.50 -3.96 2.58
CA ASN A 198 18.08 -2.66 2.18
C ASN A 198 19.48 -2.41 2.75
N GLY A 199 20.05 -3.39 3.47
CA GLY A 199 21.35 -3.26 4.13
C GLY A 199 21.35 -2.42 5.41
N LEU A 200 20.18 -1.93 5.85
CA LEU A 200 20.03 -1.20 7.11
C LEU A 200 19.79 -2.16 8.29
N PRO A 201 20.03 -1.72 9.53
CA PRO A 201 19.81 -2.55 10.71
C PRO A 201 18.37 -3.01 10.89
N HIS A 202 17.40 -2.20 10.44
CA HIS A 202 15.97 -2.46 10.59
C HIS A 202 15.17 -2.04 9.38
N SER A 203 14.04 -2.73 9.19
CA SER A 203 12.99 -2.43 8.21
C SER A 203 11.62 -2.42 8.88
N TRP A 204 10.60 -1.85 8.23
CA TRP A 204 9.24 -1.76 8.76
C TRP A 204 8.24 -2.06 7.66
N VAL A 205 7.29 -2.96 7.95
CA VAL A 205 6.22 -3.30 7.01
C VAL A 205 5.22 -2.15 6.91
N THR A 206 4.71 -1.66 8.06
CA THR A 206 3.62 -0.67 8.06
C THR A 206 3.97 0.63 8.77
N ALA A 207 3.40 1.74 8.25
CA ALA A 207 3.43 3.06 8.88
C ALA A 207 2.03 3.71 8.85
N PRO A 208 1.10 3.25 9.71
CA PRO A 208 -0.26 3.76 9.73
C PRO A 208 -0.35 5.19 10.27
N SER A 209 -1.32 5.95 9.73
CA SER A 209 -1.62 7.32 10.17
C SER A 209 -3.13 7.62 10.26
N GLY A 210 -3.95 6.59 10.26
CA GLY A 210 -5.41 6.69 10.30
C GLY A 210 -5.95 7.41 11.54
N SER A 211 -7.24 7.74 11.51
CA SER A 211 -7.91 8.39 12.63
C SER A 211 -8.05 7.47 13.85
N ALA A 212 -8.34 8.05 15.01
CA ALA A 212 -8.57 7.29 16.25
C ALA A 212 -9.82 6.39 16.15
N GLU A 213 -10.81 6.79 15.37
CA GLU A 213 -12.08 6.08 15.16
C GLU A 213 -11.98 5.02 14.07
N GLY A 214 -11.00 5.13 13.15
CA GLY A 214 -10.78 4.19 12.05
C GLY A 214 -10.32 2.82 12.52
N LEU A 215 -10.43 1.82 11.65
CA LEU A 215 -9.92 0.47 11.87
C LEU A 215 -8.39 0.41 11.68
N GLY A 216 -7.85 1.25 10.79
CA GLY A 216 -6.45 1.20 10.35
C GLY A 216 -6.19 0.00 9.42
N PHE A 217 -4.99 -0.56 9.50
CA PHE A 217 -4.58 -1.70 8.67
C PHE A 217 -4.87 -3.02 9.40
N VAL A 218 -5.62 -3.90 8.78
CA VAL A 218 -5.95 -5.24 9.29
C VAL A 218 -5.40 -6.26 8.30
N PHE A 219 -4.48 -7.11 8.77
CA PHE A 219 -3.95 -8.25 8.01
C PHE A 219 -4.59 -9.52 8.55
N TRP A 220 -5.12 -10.34 7.66
CA TRP A 220 -5.72 -11.62 8.02
C TRP A 220 -5.26 -12.72 7.05
N ASP A 221 -4.81 -13.85 7.60
CA ASP A 221 -4.33 -15.01 6.84
C ASP A 221 -3.23 -14.63 5.82
N CYS A 222 -2.31 -13.73 6.22
CA CYS A 222 -1.24 -13.22 5.39
C CYS A 222 0.09 -13.91 5.68
N ASP A 223 0.99 -13.90 4.68
CA ASP A 223 2.35 -14.39 4.79
C ASP A 223 3.35 -13.23 4.85
N PHE A 224 4.03 -13.05 5.97
CA PHE A 224 5.14 -12.12 6.11
C PHE A 224 6.44 -12.85 5.82
N VAL A 225 7.06 -12.56 4.68
CA VAL A 225 8.21 -13.29 4.15
C VAL A 225 9.40 -12.38 3.85
N SER A 226 10.59 -12.95 3.87
CA SER A 226 11.79 -12.33 3.31
C SER A 226 12.78 -13.42 2.93
N ASP A 227 13.45 -13.25 1.80
CA ASP A 227 14.49 -14.15 1.32
C ASP A 227 15.91 -13.68 1.73
N SER A 228 16.02 -12.45 2.25
CA SER A 228 17.33 -11.79 2.41
C SER A 228 17.50 -10.99 3.69
N CYS A 229 16.44 -10.66 4.44
CA CYS A 229 16.56 -9.95 5.70
C CYS A 229 17.10 -10.86 6.80
N PRO A 230 18.05 -10.38 7.63
CA PRO A 230 18.50 -11.12 8.81
C PRO A 230 17.35 -11.38 9.79
N GLN A 231 17.51 -12.42 10.60
CA GLN A 231 16.53 -12.78 11.63
C GLN A 231 16.32 -11.61 12.62
N GLY A 232 15.06 -11.31 12.95
CA GLY A 232 14.70 -10.34 13.98
C GLY A 232 14.98 -8.87 13.62
N THR A 233 15.09 -8.53 12.34
CA THR A 233 15.44 -7.16 11.91
C THR A 233 14.25 -6.37 11.32
N VAL A 234 13.10 -6.99 11.16
CA VAL A 234 11.93 -6.37 10.51
C VAL A 234 10.79 -6.21 11.51
N TYR A 235 10.31 -4.99 11.69
CA TYR A 235 9.13 -4.71 12.49
C TYR A 235 7.86 -4.80 11.65
N LEU A 236 6.78 -5.30 12.23
CA LEU A 236 5.43 -5.31 11.60
C LEU A 236 4.91 -3.90 11.35
N GLY A 237 5.38 -2.93 12.13
CA GLY A 237 5.05 -1.54 11.89
C GLY A 237 5.58 -0.56 12.92
N ARG A 238 5.38 0.73 12.62
CA ARG A 238 5.62 1.86 13.51
C ARG A 238 4.60 2.98 13.23
N PRO A 239 4.15 3.78 14.24
CA PRO A 239 3.06 4.72 14.05
C PRO A 239 3.54 6.00 13.37
N TRP A 240 3.23 6.19 12.07
CA TRP A 240 3.51 7.46 11.40
C TRP A 240 2.75 8.63 12.07
N ARG A 241 1.54 8.35 12.60
CA ARG A 241 0.80 9.26 13.50
C ARG A 241 0.36 8.51 14.75
N PRO A 242 0.19 9.20 15.89
CA PRO A 242 -0.18 8.58 17.18
C PRO A 242 -1.48 7.77 17.15
N THR A 243 -2.39 8.10 16.23
CA THR A 243 -3.67 7.42 16.06
C THR A 243 -3.61 6.22 15.12
N GLY A 244 -2.47 6.00 14.44
CA GLY A 244 -2.30 4.90 13.51
C GLY A 244 -2.45 3.54 14.17
N LYS A 245 -3.11 2.60 13.47
CA LYS A 245 -3.42 1.25 13.96
C LYS A 245 -2.98 0.21 12.94
N THR A 246 -2.46 -0.90 13.44
CA THR A 246 -2.22 -2.12 12.65
C THR A 246 -2.59 -3.33 13.49
N ALA A 247 -3.36 -4.26 12.93
CA ALA A 247 -3.64 -5.56 13.52
C ALA A 247 -3.17 -6.67 12.57
N VAL A 248 -2.47 -7.66 13.12
CA VAL A 248 -2.00 -8.84 12.37
C VAL A 248 -2.65 -10.08 12.97
N LEU A 249 -3.52 -10.73 12.21
CA LEU A 249 -4.42 -11.78 12.67
C LEU A 249 -4.20 -13.06 11.86
N ALA A 250 -4.12 -14.21 12.53
CA ALA A 250 -4.06 -15.55 11.94
C ALA A 250 -3.04 -15.68 10.80
N SER A 251 -1.95 -14.92 10.86
CA SER A 251 -0.95 -14.77 9.80
C SER A 251 0.32 -15.56 10.11
N ARG A 252 1.11 -15.86 9.07
CA ARG A 252 2.39 -16.54 9.22
C ARG A 252 3.54 -15.54 9.20
N LEU A 253 4.31 -15.48 10.27
CA LEU A 253 5.41 -14.55 10.47
C LEU A 253 6.76 -15.27 10.29
N GLY A 254 7.54 -14.85 9.30
CA GLY A 254 8.87 -15.38 9.03
C GLY A 254 9.89 -15.00 10.11
N ALA A 255 11.03 -15.69 10.16
CA ALA A 255 12.07 -15.48 11.16
C ALA A 255 12.70 -14.08 11.15
N HIS A 256 12.54 -13.33 10.05
CA HIS A 256 13.02 -11.95 9.94
C HIS A 256 12.24 -10.97 10.83
N ILE A 257 11.02 -11.32 11.28
CA ILE A 257 10.22 -10.45 12.14
C ILE A 257 10.85 -10.31 13.52
N ALA A 258 11.01 -9.07 13.96
CA ALA A 258 11.61 -8.72 15.26
C ALA A 258 10.75 -9.24 16.43
N PRO A 259 11.40 -9.69 17.52
CA PRO A 259 10.67 -10.19 18.71
C PRO A 259 9.71 -9.16 19.31
N GLU A 260 10.02 -7.87 19.22
CA GLU A 260 9.16 -6.79 19.71
C GLU A 260 7.88 -6.63 18.86
N GLY A 261 7.87 -7.13 17.64
CA GLY A 261 6.80 -7.02 16.65
C GLY A 261 6.66 -5.63 16.07
N PHE A 262 6.53 -4.61 16.88
CA PHE A 262 6.33 -3.21 16.47
C PHE A 262 7.41 -2.31 17.09
N ALA A 263 7.65 -1.15 16.48
CA ALA A 263 8.60 -0.15 16.95
C ALA A 263 7.91 1.20 17.20
N GLY A 264 8.53 2.04 18.01
CA GLY A 264 8.15 3.44 18.12
C GLY A 264 8.57 4.26 16.89
N TRP A 265 8.05 5.46 16.78
CA TRP A 265 8.48 6.42 15.77
C TRP A 265 9.36 7.50 16.42
N ASN A 266 10.66 7.48 16.13
CA ASN A 266 11.67 8.36 16.78
C ASN A 266 11.62 8.21 18.31
N ASP A 267 11.40 9.30 19.04
CA ASP A 267 11.43 9.43 20.52
C ASP A 267 10.07 9.13 21.18
N ARG A 268 9.13 8.49 20.48
CA ARG A 268 7.83 8.14 21.06
C ARG A 268 7.96 7.04 22.07
N THR A 269 7.10 7.14 23.07
CA THR A 269 7.01 6.16 24.16
C THR A 269 6.24 4.91 23.76
N ASP A 270 6.36 3.83 24.52
CA ASP A 270 5.63 2.57 24.29
C ASP A 270 4.11 2.74 24.31
N SER A 271 3.57 3.80 24.96
CA SER A 271 2.15 4.11 24.94
C SER A 271 1.58 4.37 23.53
N ASP A 272 2.43 4.82 22.62
CA ASP A 272 2.03 5.03 21.20
C ASP A 272 1.83 3.69 20.48
N LEU A 273 2.38 2.59 20.99
CA LEU A 273 2.29 1.24 20.45
C LEU A 273 1.00 0.51 20.89
N ALA A 274 0.25 1.05 21.86
CA ALA A 274 -1.01 0.46 22.34
C ALA A 274 -2.11 0.36 21.26
N ARG A 275 -1.88 0.91 20.06
CA ARG A 275 -2.78 0.82 18.92
C ARG A 275 -2.44 -0.35 17.97
N PHE A 276 -1.43 -1.12 18.29
CA PHE A 276 -1.05 -2.30 17.54
C PHE A 276 -1.56 -3.57 18.23
N ALA A 277 -2.03 -4.54 17.43
CA ALA A 277 -2.64 -5.75 17.95
C ALA A 277 -2.22 -6.99 17.15
N GLU A 278 -2.19 -8.13 17.83
CA GLU A 278 -1.94 -9.43 17.22
C GLU A 278 -2.88 -10.50 17.78
N ALA A 279 -3.23 -11.50 16.95
CA ALA A 279 -3.96 -12.69 17.37
C ALA A 279 -3.71 -13.89 16.47
N GLY A 280 -3.47 -15.06 17.04
CA GLY A 280 -3.44 -16.34 16.32
C GLY A 280 -2.31 -16.47 15.28
N ASN A 281 -1.28 -15.64 15.33
CA ASN A 281 -0.16 -15.71 14.39
C ASN A 281 0.72 -16.94 14.64
N THR A 282 1.34 -17.44 13.57
CA THR A 282 2.22 -18.61 13.56
C THR A 282 3.57 -18.33 12.91
N GLY A 283 4.47 -19.28 12.93
CA GLY A 283 5.78 -19.19 12.30
C GLY A 283 6.90 -18.72 13.25
N ALA A 284 8.13 -18.68 12.74
CA ALA A 284 9.32 -18.42 13.56
C ALA A 284 9.39 -16.98 14.14
N GLY A 285 8.72 -16.01 13.52
CA GLY A 285 8.59 -14.64 14.01
C GLY A 285 7.42 -14.41 14.97
N ALA A 286 6.58 -15.42 15.18
CA ALA A 286 5.46 -15.34 16.13
C ALA A 286 5.94 -15.69 17.53
N CYS A 287 5.97 -14.70 18.41
CA CYS A 287 6.35 -14.87 19.81
C CYS A 287 5.54 -13.90 20.68
N PRO A 288 5.46 -14.13 22.02
CA PRO A 288 4.83 -13.18 22.92
C PRO A 288 5.48 -11.80 22.81
N ARG A 289 4.68 -10.76 22.70
CA ARG A 289 5.12 -9.36 22.61
C ARG A 289 5.16 -8.71 23.99
N GLY A 290 5.76 -7.53 24.04
CA GLY A 290 5.70 -6.68 25.22
C GLY A 290 4.27 -6.19 25.54
N PRO A 291 4.03 -5.67 26.76
CA PRO A 291 2.69 -5.31 27.23
C PRO A 291 2.02 -4.16 26.46
N TRP A 292 2.75 -3.48 25.63
CA TRP A 292 2.29 -2.38 24.78
C TRP A 292 1.65 -2.85 23.44
N VAL A 293 1.74 -4.15 23.09
CA VAL A 293 1.04 -4.75 21.95
C VAL A 293 -0.18 -5.50 22.49
N GLN A 294 -1.35 -5.20 21.95
CA GLN A 294 -2.59 -5.83 22.36
C GLN A 294 -2.62 -7.28 21.84
N ALA A 295 -2.64 -8.24 22.74
CA ALA A 295 -2.96 -9.62 22.41
C ALA A 295 -4.49 -9.76 22.42
N LEU A 296 -5.11 -9.90 21.24
CA LEU A 296 -6.55 -10.09 21.12
C LEU A 296 -6.91 -11.57 21.33
N ASP A 297 -8.02 -11.82 22.02
CA ASP A 297 -8.62 -13.13 22.04
C ASP A 297 -9.38 -13.44 20.71
N GLU A 298 -9.82 -14.68 20.53
CA GLU A 298 -10.50 -15.12 19.31
C GLU A 298 -11.77 -14.31 19.01
N THR A 299 -12.53 -13.95 20.04
CA THR A 299 -13.76 -13.16 19.91
C THR A 299 -13.45 -11.75 19.43
N GLN A 300 -12.45 -11.11 20.03
CA GLN A 300 -12.02 -9.76 19.67
C GLN A 300 -11.44 -9.72 18.25
N ALA A 301 -10.60 -10.70 17.90
CA ALA A 301 -10.03 -10.81 16.55
C ALA A 301 -11.12 -11.06 15.50
N GLY A 302 -12.08 -11.96 15.78
CA GLY A 302 -13.23 -12.21 14.92
C GLY A 302 -14.12 -10.96 14.73
N ALA A 303 -14.38 -10.22 15.80
CA ALA A 303 -15.16 -8.99 15.73
C ALA A 303 -14.45 -7.91 14.88
N LEU A 304 -13.13 -7.75 15.02
CA LEU A 304 -12.34 -6.83 14.23
C LEU A 304 -12.34 -7.21 12.75
N LEU A 305 -12.12 -8.48 12.42
CA LEU A 305 -12.18 -8.99 11.05
C LEU A 305 -13.55 -8.77 10.39
N CYS A 306 -14.63 -9.07 11.12
CA CYS A 306 -15.99 -8.81 10.65
C CYS A 306 -16.23 -7.31 10.37
N ALA A 307 -15.72 -6.42 11.23
CA ALA A 307 -15.81 -4.99 11.01
C ALA A 307 -15.01 -4.54 9.78
N ALA A 308 -13.78 -5.07 9.59
CA ALA A 308 -12.94 -4.77 8.45
C ALA A 308 -13.58 -5.26 7.13
N ARG A 309 -14.12 -6.46 7.08
CA ARG A 309 -14.83 -6.99 5.91
C ARG A 309 -16.05 -6.15 5.57
N ARG A 310 -16.88 -5.78 6.56
CA ARG A 310 -18.03 -4.90 6.31
C ARG A 310 -17.61 -3.54 5.77
N ARG A 311 -16.48 -3.01 6.24
CA ARG A 311 -16.00 -1.68 5.83
C ARG A 311 -15.33 -1.69 4.46
N CYS A 312 -14.53 -2.72 4.15
CA CYS A 312 -13.63 -2.72 2.99
C CYS A 312 -14.16 -3.56 1.82
N CYS A 313 -14.97 -4.62 2.09
CA CYS A 313 -15.46 -5.51 1.05
C CYS A 313 -16.91 -5.22 0.61
N SER A 314 -17.62 -4.27 1.24
CA SER A 314 -18.97 -3.87 0.79
C SER A 314 -18.88 -3.07 -0.50
N GLU A 315 -19.62 -3.49 -1.54
CA GLU A 315 -19.77 -2.80 -2.83
C GLU A 315 -20.56 -1.48 -2.69
#